data_9430f0d5aca6374e01a18f66d06e2a88
#
_entry.id   9430f0d5aca6374e01a18f66d06e2a88
#
_cell.length_a   1.000
_cell.length_b   1.000
_cell.length_c   1.000
_cell.angle_alpha   90.00
_cell.angle_beta   90.00
_cell.angle_gamma   90.00
#
_symmetry.space_group_name_H-M   'P 1'
#
loop_
_entity.id
_entity.type
_entity.pdbx_description
1 polymer ?
#
loop_
_entity_poly.entity_id
_entity_poly.type
_entity_poly.pdbx_seq_one_letter_code
_entity_poly.pdbx_strand_id
1 'polypeptide(L)'
;MQSLQHKLDAARVQFGKFLRNWRRSNDWSVTTAQDWAKACPALIPWPLRVAGGQWGNLENGKVQQPQPSTFIQLGVLNECLALEDRGPIKDKTLRVRVQRAQPVRHPDGRVWGAEDWFACYIGKLEGPPELWPRQDDIDAETETKKLRSLFEQAAEHAGVRPVSAAMQVLRKAGDLPMEQVVAIENALFAGERLQPAIVPIARQALEAWVKEAAPELISPEADATSS
;
A
#
# COMPACT_ATOMS: atom_id res chain seq x y z
N MET A 1 7.24 -26.45 18.79
CA MET A 1 8.30 -25.58 18.18
C MET A 1 7.86 -25.18 16.79
N GLN A 2 7.75 -23.89 16.52
CA GLN A 2 7.52 -23.41 15.14
C GLN A 2 8.76 -23.74 14.28
N SER A 3 8.55 -24.24 13.06
CA SER A 3 9.66 -24.52 12.15
C SER A 3 10.39 -23.22 11.77
N LEU A 4 11.69 -23.32 11.44
CA LEU A 4 12.47 -22.18 10.95
C LEU A 4 11.79 -21.52 9.74
N GLN A 5 11.21 -22.34 8.86
CA GLN A 5 10.47 -21.87 7.70
C GLN A 5 9.30 -20.96 8.07
N HIS A 6 8.50 -21.36 9.07
CA HIS A 6 7.38 -20.54 9.52
C HIS A 6 7.81 -19.17 10.08
N LYS A 7 8.96 -19.14 10.80
CA LYS A 7 9.53 -17.88 11.29
C LYS A 7 9.99 -16.97 10.15
N LEU A 8 10.63 -17.53 9.14
CA LEU A 8 11.06 -16.78 7.95
C LEU A 8 9.87 -16.25 7.15
N ASP A 9 8.83 -17.04 6.99
CA ASP A 9 7.62 -16.60 6.27
C ASP A 9 6.90 -15.48 7.02
N ALA A 10 6.82 -15.56 8.35
CA ALA A 10 6.30 -14.47 9.18
C ALA A 10 7.15 -13.20 9.05
N ALA A 11 8.48 -13.32 9.09
CA ALA A 11 9.40 -12.19 8.92
C ALA A 11 9.23 -11.51 7.55
N ARG A 12 9.09 -12.28 6.47
CA ARG A 12 8.87 -11.76 5.11
C ARG A 12 7.58 -10.96 4.99
N VAL A 13 6.51 -11.45 5.62
CA VAL A 13 5.22 -10.74 5.67
C VAL A 13 5.36 -9.42 6.42
N GLN A 14 6.06 -9.43 7.56
CA GLN A 14 6.31 -8.22 8.34
C GLN A 14 7.17 -7.22 7.58
N PHE A 15 8.27 -7.68 6.96
CA PHE A 15 9.10 -6.85 6.09
C PHE A 15 8.29 -6.21 4.97
N GLY A 16 7.41 -6.97 4.32
CA GLY A 16 6.56 -6.45 3.25
C GLY A 16 5.62 -5.34 3.72
N LYS A 17 5.01 -5.51 4.90
CA LYS A 17 4.18 -4.46 5.53
C LYS A 17 5.00 -3.21 5.83
N PHE A 18 6.19 -3.38 6.42
CA PHE A 18 7.10 -2.29 6.73
C PHE A 18 7.52 -1.53 5.45
N LEU A 19 7.96 -2.25 4.41
CA LEU A 19 8.36 -1.65 3.13
C LEU A 19 7.21 -0.86 2.49
N ARG A 20 5.99 -1.39 2.52
CA ARG A 20 4.78 -0.72 2.04
C ARG A 20 4.51 0.58 2.80
N ASN A 21 4.65 0.55 4.12
CA ASN A 21 4.41 1.72 4.95
C ASN A 21 5.45 2.79 4.72
N TRP A 22 6.74 2.43 4.63
CA TRP A 22 7.79 3.37 4.26
C TRP A 22 7.53 4.03 2.91
N ARG A 23 7.15 3.26 1.90
CA ARG A 23 6.76 3.81 0.60
C ARG A 23 5.58 4.77 0.71
N ARG A 24 4.53 4.38 1.42
CA ARG A 24 3.32 5.19 1.59
C ARG A 24 3.55 6.46 2.41
N SER A 25 4.35 6.40 3.47
CA SER A 25 4.72 7.57 4.26
C SER A 25 5.48 8.62 3.43
N ASN A 26 6.14 8.17 2.36
CA ASN A 26 6.83 9.01 1.39
C ASN A 26 5.95 9.43 0.20
N ASP A 27 4.66 9.10 0.18
CA ASP A 27 3.75 9.37 -0.94
C ASP A 27 4.25 8.76 -2.28
N TRP A 28 4.85 7.58 -2.21
CA TRP A 28 5.40 6.89 -3.37
C TRP A 28 4.42 5.86 -3.94
N SER A 29 4.29 5.82 -5.27
CA SER A 29 3.74 4.68 -5.99
C SER A 29 4.74 3.51 -6.00
N VAL A 30 4.30 2.33 -6.38
CA VAL A 30 5.18 1.14 -6.53
C VAL A 30 6.29 1.32 -7.59
N THR A 31 6.15 2.28 -8.49
CA THR A 31 7.13 2.58 -9.53
C THR A 31 8.05 3.74 -9.19
N THR A 32 7.75 4.56 -8.18
CA THR A 32 8.48 5.80 -7.88
C THR A 32 9.98 5.57 -7.71
N ALA A 33 10.39 4.55 -6.97
CA ALA A 33 11.82 4.22 -6.78
C ALA A 33 12.50 3.85 -8.10
N GLN A 34 11.81 3.09 -8.97
CA GLN A 34 12.31 2.72 -10.30
C GLN A 34 12.43 3.94 -11.22
N ASP A 35 11.43 4.82 -11.20
CA ASP A 35 11.42 6.01 -12.04
C ASP A 35 12.51 6.98 -11.60
N TRP A 36 12.75 7.11 -10.28
CA TRP A 36 13.89 7.87 -9.76
C TRP A 36 15.22 7.27 -10.18
N ALA A 37 15.43 5.96 -10.05
CA ALA A 37 16.65 5.29 -10.49
C ALA A 37 16.91 5.48 -11.99
N LYS A 38 15.86 5.47 -12.82
CA LYS A 38 15.97 5.75 -14.25
C LYS A 38 16.35 7.21 -14.54
N ALA A 39 15.79 8.14 -13.76
CA ALA A 39 16.05 9.58 -13.93
C ALA A 39 17.47 9.97 -13.48
N CYS A 40 18.06 9.25 -12.53
CA CYS A 40 19.34 9.56 -11.90
C CYS A 40 20.31 8.37 -11.94
N PRO A 41 20.71 7.88 -13.12
CA PRO A 41 21.54 6.68 -13.25
C PRO A 41 22.96 6.84 -12.70
N ALA A 42 23.45 8.08 -12.56
CA ALA A 42 24.75 8.34 -11.93
C ALA A 42 24.70 8.20 -10.40
N LEU A 43 23.54 8.49 -9.79
CA LEU A 43 23.32 8.36 -8.36
C LEU A 43 22.95 6.94 -7.96
N ILE A 44 22.13 6.27 -8.78
CA ILE A 44 21.64 4.92 -8.55
C ILE A 44 22.11 4.06 -9.75
N PRO A 45 23.30 3.42 -9.62
CA PRO A 45 23.96 2.78 -10.74
C PRO A 45 23.18 1.57 -11.29
N TRP A 46 23.31 1.37 -12.60
CA TRP A 46 22.90 0.15 -13.26
C TRP A 46 23.83 -1.03 -12.84
N PRO A 47 23.34 -2.26 -12.58
CA PRO A 47 21.98 -2.78 -12.80
C PRO A 47 21.06 -2.73 -11.57
N LEU A 48 21.36 -1.94 -10.56
CA LEU A 48 20.61 -1.86 -9.32
C LEU A 48 19.22 -1.19 -9.52
N ARG A 49 18.34 -1.84 -10.27
CA ARG A 49 16.98 -1.33 -10.50
C ARG A 49 15.96 -2.35 -10.04
N VAL A 50 15.28 -2.08 -8.94
CA VAL A 50 14.11 -2.87 -8.54
C VAL A 50 12.99 -2.60 -9.55
N ALA A 51 12.59 -3.61 -10.30
CA ALA A 51 11.44 -3.50 -11.17
C ALA A 51 10.15 -3.34 -10.36
N GLY A 52 9.21 -2.50 -10.82
CA GLY A 52 7.97 -2.21 -10.09
C GLY A 52 7.18 -3.46 -9.67
N GLY A 53 7.18 -4.51 -10.50
CA GLY A 53 6.57 -5.79 -10.15
C GLY A 53 7.25 -6.53 -8.99
N GLN A 54 8.58 -6.40 -8.85
CA GLN A 54 9.30 -6.96 -7.69
C GLN A 54 8.98 -6.22 -6.40
N TRP A 55 8.82 -4.89 -6.48
CA TRP A 55 8.45 -4.09 -5.32
C TRP A 55 7.12 -4.56 -4.72
N GLY A 56 6.07 -4.68 -5.53
CA GLY A 56 4.77 -5.18 -5.09
C GLY A 56 4.83 -6.61 -4.54
N ASN A 57 5.67 -7.48 -5.11
CA ASN A 57 5.86 -8.83 -4.61
C ASN A 57 6.59 -8.86 -3.24
N LEU A 58 7.57 -7.98 -3.04
CA LEU A 58 8.23 -7.79 -1.74
C LEU A 58 7.24 -7.29 -0.69
N GLU A 59 6.44 -6.28 -1.00
CA GLU A 59 5.41 -5.73 -0.12
C GLU A 59 4.34 -6.76 0.28
N ASN A 60 4.08 -7.74 -0.56
CA ASN A 60 3.12 -8.81 -0.30
C ASN A 60 3.76 -10.08 0.31
N GLY A 61 5.05 -10.06 0.66
CA GLY A 61 5.75 -11.21 1.22
C GLY A 61 5.89 -12.41 0.26
N LYS A 62 5.64 -12.20 -1.04
CA LYS A 62 5.62 -13.29 -2.05
C LYS A 62 7.03 -13.69 -2.52
N VAL A 63 8.05 -12.88 -2.28
CA VAL A 63 9.43 -13.17 -2.68
C VAL A 63 10.08 -14.04 -1.63
N GLN A 64 10.34 -15.29 -1.96
CA GLN A 64 10.97 -16.24 -1.04
C GLN A 64 12.51 -16.16 -1.04
N GLN A 65 13.09 -15.86 -2.19
CA GLN A 65 14.53 -15.77 -2.39
C GLN A 65 14.87 -14.50 -3.20
N PRO A 66 14.88 -13.32 -2.56
CA PRO A 66 15.26 -12.09 -3.23
C PRO A 66 16.74 -12.14 -3.60
N GLN A 67 17.07 -11.56 -4.74
CA GLN A 67 18.47 -11.40 -5.13
C GLN A 67 19.18 -10.45 -4.14
N PRO A 68 20.45 -10.68 -3.80
CA PRO A 68 21.21 -9.76 -2.93
C PRO A 68 21.18 -8.31 -3.42
N SER A 69 21.16 -8.09 -4.73
CA SER A 69 21.02 -6.78 -5.37
C SER A 69 19.76 -6.03 -4.94
N THR A 70 18.70 -6.71 -4.52
CA THR A 70 17.48 -6.08 -4.00
C THR A 70 17.78 -5.26 -2.74
N PHE A 71 18.52 -5.83 -1.79
CA PHE A 71 18.86 -5.15 -0.54
C PHE A 71 19.89 -4.06 -0.74
N ILE A 72 20.90 -4.31 -1.61
CA ILE A 72 21.87 -3.29 -2.01
C ILE A 72 21.13 -2.08 -2.60
N GLN A 73 20.16 -2.32 -3.46
CA GLN A 73 19.36 -1.25 -4.05
C GLN A 73 18.53 -0.48 -3.02
N LEU A 74 17.87 -1.17 -2.10
CA LEU A 74 17.14 -0.52 -1.01
C LEU A 74 18.08 0.34 -0.14
N GLY A 75 19.29 -0.17 0.17
CA GLY A 75 20.32 0.57 0.88
C GLY A 75 20.75 1.83 0.13
N VAL A 76 21.12 1.70 -1.14
CA VAL A 76 21.51 2.85 -1.99
C VAL A 76 20.39 3.87 -2.11
N LEU A 77 19.15 3.44 -2.35
CA LEU A 77 17.99 4.35 -2.39
C LEU A 77 17.83 5.11 -1.07
N ASN A 78 17.97 4.41 0.05
CA ASN A 78 17.84 5.00 1.37
C ASN A 78 18.98 5.98 1.70
N GLU A 79 20.20 5.66 1.33
CA GLU A 79 21.37 6.56 1.45
C GLU A 79 21.18 7.80 0.58
N CYS A 80 20.71 7.65 -0.68
CA CYS A 80 20.41 8.78 -1.55
C CYS A 80 19.31 9.68 -0.97
N LEU A 81 18.33 9.13 -0.25
CA LEU A 81 17.34 9.92 0.46
C LEU A 81 17.92 10.71 1.64
N ALA A 82 18.97 10.21 2.24
CA ALA A 82 19.64 10.91 3.33
C ALA A 82 20.55 12.06 2.85
N LEU A 83 20.90 12.08 1.56
CA LEU A 83 21.68 13.15 0.94
C LEU A 83 20.80 14.35 0.60
N GLU A 84 21.36 15.56 0.62
CA GLU A 84 20.67 16.78 0.19
C GLU A 84 20.49 16.79 -1.34
N ASP A 85 21.50 16.33 -2.07
CA ASP A 85 21.45 16.21 -3.54
C ASP A 85 20.86 14.84 -3.94
N ARG A 86 19.67 14.86 -4.50
CA ARG A 86 18.93 13.66 -4.96
C ARG A 86 18.93 13.49 -6.48
N GLY A 87 19.81 14.21 -7.14
CA GLY A 87 20.04 14.14 -8.58
C GLY A 87 19.11 15.03 -9.43
N PRO A 88 19.41 15.16 -10.72
CA PRO A 88 18.73 16.07 -11.65
C PRO A 88 17.42 15.47 -12.17
N ILE A 89 16.38 15.43 -11.34
CA ILE A 89 15.06 14.91 -11.73
C ILE A 89 14.30 15.96 -12.56
N LYS A 90 14.05 15.66 -13.84
CA LYS A 90 13.31 16.56 -14.76
C LYS A 90 11.81 16.56 -14.50
N ASP A 91 11.22 15.41 -14.20
CA ASP A 91 9.80 15.31 -13.89
C ASP A 91 9.49 16.01 -12.57
N LYS A 92 8.59 17.01 -12.61
CA LYS A 92 8.25 17.83 -11.45
C LYS A 92 7.58 17.03 -10.34
N THR A 93 6.68 16.11 -10.69
CA THR A 93 5.93 15.29 -9.72
C THR A 93 6.85 14.33 -9.00
N LEU A 94 7.69 13.60 -9.76
CA LEU A 94 8.70 12.71 -9.21
C LEU A 94 9.68 13.46 -8.32
N ARG A 95 10.15 14.64 -8.75
CA ARG A 95 11.07 15.48 -7.98
C ARG A 95 10.48 15.86 -6.61
N VAL A 96 9.23 16.32 -6.56
CA VAL A 96 8.57 16.70 -5.30
C VAL A 96 8.46 15.51 -4.37
N ARG A 97 8.05 14.33 -4.87
CA ARG A 97 7.96 13.10 -4.07
C ARG A 97 9.30 12.68 -3.50
N VAL A 98 10.36 12.70 -4.31
CA VAL A 98 11.71 12.34 -3.87
C VAL A 98 12.29 13.37 -2.88
N GLN A 99 12.04 14.68 -3.10
CA GLN A 99 12.51 15.73 -2.20
C GLN A 99 11.88 15.68 -0.82
N ARG A 100 10.63 15.29 -0.71
CA ARG A 100 9.89 15.17 0.57
C ARG A 100 10.14 13.86 1.28
N ALA A 101 10.64 12.85 0.56
CA ALA A 101 10.81 11.52 1.10
C ALA A 101 11.87 11.47 2.21
N GLN A 102 11.57 10.68 3.23
CA GLN A 102 12.41 10.49 4.40
C GLN A 102 13.11 9.13 4.35
N PRO A 103 14.41 9.09 4.67
CA PRO A 103 15.15 7.83 4.78
C PRO A 103 14.73 7.07 6.05
N VAL A 104 14.89 5.75 5.99
CA VAL A 104 14.82 4.89 7.17
C VAL A 104 16.12 5.04 7.96
N ARG A 105 15.99 5.23 9.26
CA ARG A 105 17.13 5.40 10.18
C ARG A 105 16.99 4.50 11.39
N HIS A 106 18.12 4.19 12.01
CA HIS A 106 18.18 3.64 13.36
C HIS A 106 17.82 4.73 14.39
N PRO A 107 17.47 4.34 15.63
CA PRO A 107 17.24 5.30 16.71
C PRO A 107 18.43 6.23 17.02
N ASP A 108 19.63 5.79 16.70
CA ASP A 108 20.87 6.60 16.82
C ASP A 108 21.10 7.56 15.64
N GLY A 109 20.20 7.59 14.67
CA GLY A 109 20.25 8.45 13.49
C GLY A 109 21.02 7.88 12.30
N ARG A 110 21.70 6.74 12.43
CA ARG A 110 22.42 6.06 11.34
C ARG A 110 21.41 5.60 10.27
N VAL A 111 21.73 5.85 9.01
CA VAL A 111 20.90 5.47 7.86
C VAL A 111 20.97 3.95 7.65
N TRP A 112 19.86 3.31 7.36
CA TRP A 112 19.84 1.88 7.04
C TRP A 112 20.56 1.59 5.73
N GLY A 113 21.57 0.70 5.83
CA GLY A 113 22.29 0.14 4.69
C GLY A 113 21.66 -1.15 4.16
N ALA A 114 22.32 -1.78 3.20
CA ALA A 114 21.85 -3.03 2.58
C ALA A 114 21.69 -4.16 3.60
N GLU A 115 22.61 -4.24 4.56
CA GLU A 115 22.62 -5.23 5.64
C GLU A 115 21.43 -5.07 6.58
N ASP A 116 20.99 -3.85 6.88
CA ASP A 116 19.83 -3.58 7.75
C ASP A 116 18.54 -4.04 7.07
N TRP A 117 18.38 -3.73 5.78
CA TRP A 117 17.25 -4.22 4.98
C TRP A 117 17.19 -5.74 4.92
N PHE A 118 18.34 -6.39 4.73
CA PHE A 118 18.41 -7.86 4.74
C PHE A 118 18.10 -8.43 6.12
N ALA A 119 18.68 -7.85 7.18
CA ALA A 119 18.42 -8.28 8.56
C ALA A 119 16.93 -8.16 8.92
N CYS A 120 16.27 -7.10 8.48
CA CYS A 120 14.82 -6.94 8.65
C CYS A 120 14.04 -8.01 7.87
N TYR A 121 14.41 -8.28 6.63
CA TYR A 121 13.77 -9.30 5.80
C TYR A 121 13.81 -10.71 6.41
N ILE A 122 14.89 -11.07 7.08
CA ILE A 122 15.05 -12.38 7.76
C ILE A 122 14.60 -12.37 9.23
N GLY A 123 14.05 -11.24 9.71
CA GLY A 123 13.52 -11.10 11.07
C GLY A 123 14.58 -10.97 12.17
N LYS A 124 15.81 -10.56 11.83
CA LYS A 124 16.90 -10.27 12.80
C LYS A 124 16.92 -8.81 13.24
N LEU A 125 16.29 -7.93 12.50
CA LEU A 125 16.12 -6.51 12.81
C LEU A 125 14.65 -6.16 12.70
N GLU A 126 14.13 -5.43 13.67
CA GLU A 126 12.79 -4.85 13.59
C GLU A 126 12.85 -3.49 12.89
N GLY A 127 11.84 -3.20 12.07
CA GLY A 127 11.70 -1.89 11.45
C GLY A 127 11.43 -0.80 12.49
N PRO A 128 11.74 0.47 12.21
CA PRO A 128 11.42 1.58 13.09
C PRO A 128 9.94 1.61 13.47
N PRO A 129 9.61 1.77 14.77
CA PRO A 129 8.23 1.68 15.27
C PRO A 129 7.24 2.63 14.58
N GLU A 130 7.71 3.81 14.18
CA GLU A 130 6.90 4.81 13.48
C GLU A 130 6.45 4.39 12.08
N LEU A 131 7.12 3.41 11.49
CA LEU A 131 6.76 2.83 10.18
C LEU A 131 5.96 1.54 10.30
N TRP A 132 5.68 1.08 11.51
CA TRP A 132 4.77 -0.04 11.70
C TRP A 132 3.33 0.41 11.44
N PRO A 133 2.50 -0.43 10.79
CA PRO A 133 1.10 -0.10 10.60
C PRO A 133 0.44 0.08 11.98
N ARG A 134 -0.19 1.21 12.18
CA ARG A 134 -1.07 1.40 13.34
C ARG A 134 -2.25 0.45 13.22
N GLN A 135 -2.85 0.07 14.35
CA GLN A 135 -4.02 -0.82 14.34
C GLN A 135 -5.14 -0.25 13.46
N ASP A 136 -5.40 1.04 13.57
CA ASP A 136 -6.38 1.75 12.73
C ASP A 136 -6.08 1.61 11.23
N ASP A 137 -4.80 1.57 10.85
CA ASP A 137 -4.38 1.39 9.46
C ASP A 137 -4.64 -0.03 8.95
N ILE A 138 -4.43 -1.04 9.80
CA ILE A 138 -4.71 -2.45 9.49
C ILE A 138 -6.21 -2.65 9.34
N ASP A 139 -6.97 -2.08 10.26
CA ASP A 139 -8.43 -2.14 10.25
C ASP A 139 -8.99 -1.44 9.01
N ALA A 140 -8.48 -0.25 8.67
CA ALA A 140 -8.86 0.48 7.46
C ALA A 140 -8.54 -0.30 6.17
N GLU A 141 -7.39 -0.99 6.09
CA GLU A 141 -7.07 -1.83 4.92
C GLU A 141 -8.03 -3.03 4.80
N THR A 142 -8.32 -3.67 5.92
CA THR A 142 -9.26 -4.80 5.98
C THR A 142 -10.66 -4.35 5.58
N GLU A 143 -11.12 -3.23 6.11
CA GLU A 143 -12.43 -2.67 5.78
C GLU A 143 -12.51 -2.20 4.32
N THR A 144 -11.47 -1.58 3.78
CA THR A 144 -11.43 -1.21 2.36
C THR A 144 -11.60 -2.42 1.45
N LYS A 145 -10.97 -3.55 1.79
CA LYS A 145 -11.14 -4.81 1.03
C LYS A 145 -12.57 -5.33 1.10
N LYS A 146 -13.18 -5.28 2.28
CA LYS A 146 -14.59 -5.69 2.45
C LYS A 146 -15.54 -4.79 1.66
N LEU A 147 -15.34 -3.47 1.72
CA LEU A 147 -16.15 -2.50 0.98
C LEU A 147 -16.04 -2.73 -0.53
N ARG A 148 -14.82 -2.97 -1.03
CA ARG A 148 -14.62 -3.27 -2.44
C ARG A 148 -15.30 -4.57 -2.86
N SER A 149 -15.16 -5.65 -2.09
CA SER A 149 -15.84 -6.92 -2.36
C SER A 149 -17.36 -6.78 -2.39
N LEU A 150 -17.94 -6.04 -1.43
CA LEU A 150 -19.36 -5.75 -1.39
C LEU A 150 -19.80 -4.92 -2.60
N PHE A 151 -19.01 -3.91 -3.00
CA PHE A 151 -19.26 -3.09 -4.17
C PHE A 151 -19.30 -3.92 -5.45
N GLU A 152 -18.28 -4.79 -5.66
CA GLU A 152 -18.18 -5.66 -6.84
C GLU A 152 -19.37 -6.62 -6.92
N GLN A 153 -19.74 -7.27 -5.82
CA GLN A 153 -20.89 -8.18 -5.74
C GLN A 153 -22.21 -7.47 -6.01
N ALA A 154 -22.42 -6.29 -5.40
CA ALA A 154 -23.65 -5.54 -5.56
C ALA A 154 -23.79 -4.96 -6.98
N ALA A 155 -22.69 -4.51 -7.61
CA ALA A 155 -22.70 -4.03 -8.98
C ALA A 155 -23.04 -5.17 -9.98
N GLU A 156 -22.48 -6.34 -9.77
CA GLU A 156 -22.78 -7.56 -10.56
C GLU A 156 -24.24 -7.96 -10.39
N HIS A 157 -24.72 -8.06 -9.14
CA HIS A 157 -26.10 -8.45 -8.84
C HIS A 157 -27.14 -7.50 -9.45
N ALA A 158 -26.89 -6.19 -9.33
CA ALA A 158 -27.75 -5.15 -9.88
C ALA A 158 -27.64 -5.02 -11.42
N GLY A 159 -26.70 -5.71 -12.07
CA GLY A 159 -26.44 -5.58 -13.50
C GLY A 159 -25.94 -4.19 -13.90
N VAL A 160 -25.35 -3.44 -12.97
CA VAL A 160 -24.89 -2.06 -13.17
C VAL A 160 -23.39 -2.07 -13.48
N ARG A 161 -22.98 -1.29 -14.51
CA ARG A 161 -21.57 -1.15 -14.80
C ARG A 161 -20.81 -0.53 -13.61
N PRO A 162 -19.59 -1.02 -13.29
CA PRO A 162 -18.83 -0.53 -12.11
C PRO A 162 -18.70 0.99 -12.04
N VAL A 163 -18.44 1.67 -13.16
CA VAL A 163 -18.34 3.14 -13.21
C VAL A 163 -19.65 3.82 -12.81
N SER A 164 -20.80 3.32 -13.33
CA SER A 164 -22.11 3.86 -13.00
C SER A 164 -22.50 3.57 -11.54
N ALA A 165 -22.13 2.39 -11.03
CA ALA A 165 -22.31 2.02 -9.63
C ALA A 165 -21.51 2.94 -8.69
N ALA A 166 -20.23 3.19 -8.99
CA ALA A 166 -19.39 4.08 -8.20
C ALA A 166 -19.93 5.51 -8.16
N MET A 167 -20.41 6.04 -9.29
CA MET A 167 -21.05 7.35 -9.32
C MET A 167 -22.33 7.41 -8.44
N GLN A 168 -23.09 6.31 -8.38
CA GLN A 168 -24.25 6.23 -7.51
C GLN A 168 -23.86 6.18 -6.03
N VAL A 169 -22.82 5.41 -5.67
CA VAL A 169 -22.24 5.38 -4.31
C VAL A 169 -21.77 6.78 -3.90
N LEU A 170 -21.02 7.47 -4.77
CA LEU A 170 -20.51 8.82 -4.49
C LEU A 170 -21.63 9.83 -4.29
N ARG A 171 -22.75 9.71 -5.02
CA ARG A 171 -23.95 10.55 -4.77
C ARG A 171 -24.57 10.30 -3.39
N LYS A 172 -24.51 9.06 -2.87
CA LYS A 172 -24.98 8.75 -1.50
C LYS A 172 -24.05 9.30 -0.42
N ALA A 173 -22.79 9.52 -0.75
CA ALA A 173 -21.81 10.13 0.17
C ALA A 173 -22.08 11.63 0.42
N GLY A 174 -22.88 12.29 -0.44
CA GLY A 174 -23.19 13.71 -0.32
C GLY A 174 -22.07 14.63 -0.81
N ASP A 175 -22.04 15.87 -0.31
CA ASP A 175 -21.04 16.86 -0.67
C ASP A 175 -19.73 16.59 0.07
N LEU A 176 -18.85 15.80 -0.55
CA LEU A 176 -17.50 15.52 -0.04
C LEU A 176 -16.46 16.41 -0.71
N PRO A 177 -15.37 16.74 0.01
CA PRO A 177 -14.17 17.32 -0.60
C PRO A 177 -13.68 16.44 -1.75
N MET A 178 -13.20 17.06 -2.84
CA MET A 178 -12.77 16.33 -4.04
C MET A 178 -11.72 15.26 -3.74
N GLU A 179 -10.82 15.51 -2.80
CA GLU A 179 -9.80 14.55 -2.36
C GLU A 179 -10.40 13.26 -1.76
N GLN A 180 -11.50 13.37 -1.02
CA GLN A 180 -12.23 12.23 -0.45
C GLN A 180 -13.01 11.46 -1.53
N VAL A 181 -13.60 12.17 -2.48
CA VAL A 181 -14.26 11.57 -3.65
C VAL A 181 -13.26 10.71 -4.42
N VAL A 182 -12.09 11.26 -4.76
CA VAL A 182 -11.03 10.55 -5.48
C VAL A 182 -10.50 9.37 -4.65
N ALA A 183 -10.36 9.51 -3.33
CA ALA A 183 -9.92 8.43 -2.47
C ALA A 183 -10.91 7.26 -2.45
N ILE A 184 -12.23 7.53 -2.38
CA ILE A 184 -13.28 6.50 -2.42
C ILE A 184 -13.30 5.82 -3.81
N GLU A 185 -13.23 6.59 -4.87
CA GLU A 185 -13.18 6.07 -6.24
C GLU A 185 -11.98 5.13 -6.44
N ASN A 186 -10.78 5.55 -6.05
CA ASN A 186 -9.58 4.73 -6.13
C ASN A 186 -9.67 3.47 -5.28
N ALA A 187 -10.31 3.53 -4.11
CA ALA A 187 -10.51 2.35 -3.27
C ALA A 187 -11.42 1.32 -3.95
N LEU A 188 -12.52 1.77 -4.58
CA LEU A 188 -13.46 0.88 -5.27
C LEU A 188 -12.89 0.28 -6.56
N PHE A 189 -12.12 1.04 -7.35
CA PHE A 189 -11.61 0.58 -8.65
C PHE A 189 -10.19 0.03 -8.60
N ALA A 190 -9.26 0.78 -7.99
CA ALA A 190 -7.85 0.42 -7.98
C ALA A 190 -7.43 -0.40 -6.75
N GLY A 191 -8.33 -0.56 -5.77
CA GLY A 191 -8.04 -1.25 -4.51
C GLY A 191 -7.05 -0.47 -3.64
N GLU A 192 -6.97 0.85 -3.82
CA GLU A 192 -6.20 1.71 -2.93
C GLU A 192 -6.84 1.74 -1.54
N ARG A 193 -6.02 1.73 -0.50
CA ARG A 193 -6.50 1.78 0.87
C ARG A 193 -7.11 3.15 1.18
N LEU A 194 -8.30 3.14 1.77
CA LEU A 194 -8.87 4.34 2.37
C LEU A 194 -8.10 4.75 3.64
N GLN A 195 -8.05 6.05 3.88
CA GLN A 195 -7.62 6.55 5.18
C GLN A 195 -8.66 6.18 6.25
N PRO A 196 -8.24 5.90 7.52
CA PRO A 196 -9.16 5.50 8.58
C PRO A 196 -10.37 6.43 8.75
N ALA A 197 -10.16 7.74 8.62
CA ALA A 197 -11.23 8.75 8.73
C ALA A 197 -12.26 8.69 7.59
N ILE A 198 -11.91 8.15 6.43
CA ILE A 198 -12.79 8.08 5.25
C ILE A 198 -13.59 6.76 5.22
N VAL A 199 -13.08 5.71 5.87
CA VAL A 199 -13.72 4.39 5.89
C VAL A 199 -15.21 4.44 6.33
N PRO A 200 -15.59 5.13 7.42
CA PRO A 200 -16.99 5.20 7.83
C PRO A 200 -17.89 5.87 6.78
N ILE A 201 -17.39 6.91 6.13
CA ILE A 201 -18.12 7.66 5.09
C ILE A 201 -18.35 6.76 3.87
N ALA A 202 -17.29 6.09 3.40
CA ALA A 202 -17.39 5.18 2.27
C ALA A 202 -18.32 4.01 2.55
N ARG A 203 -18.29 3.46 3.78
CA ARG A 203 -19.16 2.38 4.22
C ARG A 203 -20.63 2.83 4.19
N GLN A 204 -20.95 3.95 4.81
CA GLN A 204 -22.31 4.47 4.85
C GLN A 204 -22.87 4.71 3.45
N ALA A 205 -22.08 5.31 2.57
CA ALA A 205 -22.49 5.58 1.18
C ALA A 205 -22.73 4.28 0.39
N LEU A 206 -21.83 3.30 0.54
CA LEU A 206 -21.94 2.01 -0.13
C LEU A 206 -23.16 1.22 0.38
N GLU A 207 -23.35 1.12 1.70
CA GLU A 207 -24.50 0.43 2.29
C GLU A 207 -25.82 1.09 1.88
N ALA A 208 -25.88 2.43 1.82
CA ALA A 208 -27.08 3.14 1.36
C ALA A 208 -27.40 2.81 -0.10
N TRP A 209 -26.38 2.71 -0.95
CA TRP A 209 -26.55 2.30 -2.34
C TRP A 209 -26.96 0.82 -2.47
N VAL A 210 -26.30 -0.09 -1.74
CA VAL A 210 -26.59 -1.53 -1.79
C VAL A 210 -28.02 -1.82 -1.33
N LYS A 211 -28.54 -1.13 -0.32
CA LYS A 211 -29.94 -1.25 0.12
C LYS A 211 -30.96 -0.97 -0.99
N GLU A 212 -30.61 -0.12 -1.95
CA GLU A 212 -31.48 0.19 -3.08
C GLU A 212 -31.23 -0.74 -4.28
N ALA A 213 -29.98 -1.09 -4.55
CA ALA A 213 -29.57 -1.81 -5.75
C ALA A 213 -29.57 -3.34 -5.59
N ALA A 214 -29.27 -3.84 -4.38
CA ALA A 214 -29.13 -5.26 -4.07
C ALA A 214 -29.44 -5.55 -2.58
N PRO A 215 -30.70 -5.32 -2.13
CA PRO A 215 -31.08 -5.35 -0.71
C PRO A 215 -30.82 -6.71 -0.04
N GLU A 216 -30.83 -7.80 -0.77
CA GLU A 216 -30.56 -9.16 -0.28
C GLU A 216 -29.12 -9.36 0.20
N LEU A 217 -28.17 -8.57 -0.26
CA LEU A 217 -26.76 -8.68 0.18
C LEU A 217 -26.52 -8.09 1.59
N ILE A 218 -27.48 -7.33 2.13
CA ILE A 218 -27.38 -6.70 3.45
C ILE A 218 -28.33 -7.35 4.47
N SER A 219 -29.35 -8.11 4.01
CA SER A 219 -30.33 -8.74 4.91
C SER A 219 -29.70 -9.94 5.64
N PRO A 220 -29.74 -9.98 7.01
CA PRO A 220 -29.12 -11.04 7.79
C PRO A 220 -29.90 -12.37 7.82
N GLU A 221 -30.91 -12.59 6.97
CA GLU A 221 -31.86 -13.72 7.10
C GLU A 221 -31.64 -14.87 6.13
N ALA A 222 -30.47 -15.01 5.48
CA ALA A 222 -30.28 -16.10 4.51
C ALA A 222 -29.70 -17.44 5.08
N ASP A 223 -29.30 -17.52 6.35
CA ASP A 223 -28.64 -18.71 6.91
C ASP A 223 -29.45 -19.51 7.97
N ALA A 224 -30.76 -19.29 8.12
CA ALA A 224 -31.55 -19.95 9.16
C ALA A 224 -32.53 -21.05 8.66
N THR A 225 -32.50 -21.43 7.37
CA THR A 225 -33.38 -22.50 6.86
C THR A 225 -32.64 -23.46 5.95
N SER A 226 -31.71 -24.22 6.53
CA SER A 226 -31.28 -25.52 5.98
C SER A 226 -30.82 -26.40 7.14
N SER A 227 -31.78 -26.94 7.85
CA SER A 227 -31.61 -28.09 8.75
C SER A 227 -32.40 -29.25 8.20
#